data_f3596fd7b63011569a94eec02d78f2f2
#
_entry.id   f3596fd7b63011569a94eec02d78f2f2
#
_cell.length_a   1.000
_cell.length_b   1.000
_cell.length_c   1.000
_cell.angle_alpha   90.00
_cell.angle_beta   90.00
_cell.angle_gamma   90.00
#
_symmetry.space_group_name_H-M   'P 1'
#
loop_
_entity.id
_entity.type
_entity.pdbx_description
1 polymer ?
#
loop_
_entity_poly.entity_id
_entity_poly.type
_entity_poly.pdbx_seq_one_letter_code
_entity_poly.pdbx_strand_id
1 'polypeptide(L)'
;QIVKQRILIYFCPVINRDNLKISMAQEDVFKKLVAHCKEYGYVFPSSEIYDGLGAVYDYGQYGVELKNNIKKYWWDSMVLMNENIVGLDSAIFMHPEIWKASGHVDAFNDPLIDNRDSKKRYRADVLIEEHLEKLNDKIEKEVEKARARFGEKFDEALYRSTNPRIVEISGKYDALHKRFVEAMAGPDLTELRQIIVDNAIVCPVSGTCNWTEPRQFNLMFATEIGSTSDGAMKIYLRPETAQGIFVNFLNVQKTGRMKLPFGIAQIGKAFRNEIVARQFIFRMREFEQMELQFFVKPGTELDWFRHWKEIRMRWHRALGFGDDNYRFHDHDKLAHYANAAADIEYRFPFGFKEVEGIHSRTDFDLKQHQQYSGKKMQYFDPEKNESYIPYVIETSIGVDRMFLQVIAASYYEENLTKEDGVPDSRIVLRLPAVLAPVKLAVLPLVRKDGLPDISRKIVNDLKFDFNCQYDEKDSIGKRYRRQDAIGTPYCITIDYQTVQDETVTIRYRDSMLQERVPVTQLRTIIADRVSMQEQLKRL
;
A
#
# COMPACT_ATOMS: atom_id res chain seq x y z
N GLN A 1 -64.96 -6.79 -10.51
CA GLN A 1 -63.89 -7.52 -11.21
C GLN A 1 -62.54 -7.06 -10.63
N ILE A 2 -61.96 -7.86 -9.78
CA ILE A 2 -60.66 -7.59 -9.14
C ILE A 2 -59.61 -8.43 -9.88
N VAL A 3 -58.68 -7.74 -10.57
CA VAL A 3 -57.55 -8.37 -11.25
C VAL A 3 -56.44 -8.61 -10.22
N LYS A 4 -56.18 -9.87 -9.91
CA LYS A 4 -55.03 -10.32 -9.10
C LYS A 4 -53.76 -10.19 -9.94
N GLN A 5 -52.89 -9.24 -9.63
CA GLN A 5 -51.49 -9.26 -10.07
C GLN A 5 -50.72 -10.27 -9.24
N ARG A 6 -50.21 -11.31 -9.90
CA ARG A 6 -49.24 -12.26 -9.33
C ARG A 6 -47.85 -11.60 -9.31
N ILE A 7 -47.33 -11.32 -8.12
CA ILE A 7 -45.92 -10.97 -7.93
C ILE A 7 -45.13 -12.26 -8.04
N LEU A 8 -44.35 -12.39 -9.11
CA LEU A 8 -43.32 -13.43 -9.22
C LEU A 8 -42.11 -13.01 -8.35
N ILE A 9 -42.00 -13.63 -7.19
CA ILE A 9 -40.78 -13.53 -6.38
C ILE A 9 -39.76 -14.50 -7.01
N TYR A 10 -38.77 -13.95 -7.71
CA TYR A 10 -37.60 -14.72 -8.10
C TYR A 10 -36.75 -14.98 -6.87
N PHE A 11 -36.71 -16.23 -6.45
CA PHE A 11 -35.77 -16.70 -5.42
C PHE A 11 -34.34 -16.54 -5.94
N CYS A 12 -33.58 -15.67 -5.29
CA CYS A 12 -32.14 -15.58 -5.44
C CYS A 12 -31.49 -16.90 -4.96
N PRO A 13 -30.54 -17.49 -5.69
CA PRO A 13 -29.89 -18.72 -5.26
C PRO A 13 -29.13 -18.50 -3.94
N VAL A 14 -29.24 -19.49 -3.07
CA VAL A 14 -28.66 -19.55 -1.73
C VAL A 14 -27.17 -19.19 -1.77
N ILE A 15 -26.83 -18.01 -1.29
CA ILE A 15 -25.46 -17.63 -0.98
C ILE A 15 -24.98 -18.53 0.15
N ASN A 16 -23.86 -19.22 -0.06
CA ASN A 16 -23.30 -20.15 0.91
C ASN A 16 -22.95 -19.37 2.20
N ARG A 17 -23.65 -19.71 3.30
CA ARG A 17 -23.61 -18.98 4.58
C ARG A 17 -22.19 -18.89 5.18
N ASP A 18 -21.30 -19.83 4.85
CA ASP A 18 -19.96 -19.86 5.41
C ASP A 18 -19.03 -18.83 4.74
N ASN A 19 -19.14 -18.64 3.43
CA ASN A 19 -18.38 -17.60 2.73
C ASN A 19 -18.90 -16.18 3.05
N LEU A 20 -20.21 -16.04 3.31
CA LEU A 20 -20.78 -14.78 3.79
C LEU A 20 -20.24 -14.45 5.19
N LYS A 21 -20.11 -15.46 6.08
CA LYS A 21 -19.53 -15.29 7.41
C LYS A 21 -18.04 -14.91 7.38
N ILE A 22 -17.24 -15.50 6.48
CA ILE A 22 -15.83 -15.17 6.33
C ILE A 22 -15.67 -13.76 5.76
N SER A 23 -16.42 -13.39 4.73
CA SER A 23 -16.41 -12.04 4.14
C SER A 23 -16.90 -10.97 5.12
N MET A 24 -17.99 -11.26 5.87
CA MET A 24 -18.49 -10.34 6.91
C MET A 24 -17.51 -10.22 8.07
N ALA A 25 -16.82 -11.29 8.46
CA ALA A 25 -15.79 -11.24 9.51
C ALA A 25 -14.57 -10.39 9.07
N GLN A 26 -14.16 -10.49 7.82
CA GLN A 26 -13.05 -9.69 7.27
C GLN A 26 -13.41 -8.21 7.14
N GLU A 27 -14.63 -7.89 6.71
CA GLU A 27 -15.13 -6.52 6.65
C GLU A 27 -15.24 -5.89 8.04
N ASP A 28 -15.63 -6.68 9.05
CA ASP A 28 -15.71 -6.24 10.44
C ASP A 28 -14.30 -5.94 11.01
N VAL A 29 -13.32 -6.79 10.71
CA VAL A 29 -11.91 -6.55 11.08
C VAL A 29 -11.38 -5.26 10.46
N PHE A 30 -11.69 -5.00 9.19
CA PHE A 30 -11.26 -3.77 8.53
C PHE A 30 -11.90 -2.51 9.14
N LYS A 31 -13.19 -2.56 9.49
CA LYS A 31 -13.87 -1.44 10.19
C LYS A 31 -13.26 -1.17 11.56
N LYS A 32 -12.94 -2.21 12.31
CA LYS A 32 -12.27 -2.09 13.61
C LYS A 32 -10.87 -1.48 13.49
N LEU A 33 -10.12 -1.90 12.47
CA LEU A 33 -8.80 -1.33 12.18
C LEU A 33 -8.87 0.16 11.86
N VAL A 34 -9.83 0.59 11.03
CA VAL A 34 -10.04 2.01 10.69
C VAL A 34 -10.43 2.82 11.94
N ALA A 35 -11.33 2.28 12.77
CA ALA A 35 -11.73 2.90 14.04
C ALA A 35 -10.53 3.03 14.98
N HIS A 36 -9.71 1.99 15.10
CA HIS A 36 -8.48 2.00 15.89
C HIS A 36 -7.49 3.06 15.43
N CYS A 37 -7.27 3.18 14.11
CA CYS A 37 -6.39 4.21 13.57
C CYS A 37 -6.83 5.62 13.95
N LYS A 38 -8.13 5.89 13.95
CA LYS A 38 -8.70 7.17 14.35
C LYS A 38 -8.59 7.39 15.87
N GLU A 39 -9.01 6.42 16.67
CA GLU A 39 -9.02 6.50 18.14
C GLU A 39 -7.62 6.74 18.72
N TYR A 40 -6.60 6.08 18.16
CA TYR A 40 -5.24 6.12 18.69
C TYR A 40 -4.31 7.10 17.96
N GLY A 41 -4.84 8.00 17.12
CA GLY A 41 -4.03 9.07 16.52
C GLY A 41 -3.06 8.60 15.44
N TYR A 42 -3.46 7.62 14.64
CA TYR A 42 -2.73 7.20 13.47
C TYR A 42 -3.16 7.92 12.21
N VAL A 43 -4.47 7.92 11.90
CA VAL A 43 -5.00 8.52 10.68
C VAL A 43 -6.36 9.16 10.96
N PHE A 44 -6.56 10.38 10.49
CA PHE A 44 -7.80 11.15 10.58
C PHE A 44 -8.32 11.49 9.17
N PRO A 45 -9.62 11.62 8.96
CA PRO A 45 -10.13 12.31 7.78
C PRO A 45 -9.60 13.74 7.74
N SER A 46 -9.07 14.17 6.60
CA SER A 46 -8.57 15.55 6.49
C SER A 46 -9.72 16.55 6.62
N SER A 47 -9.46 17.65 7.34
CA SER A 47 -10.44 18.74 7.54
C SER A 47 -11.75 18.30 8.20
N GLU A 48 -11.70 17.34 9.12
CA GLU A 48 -12.88 16.73 9.75
C GLU A 48 -13.84 17.76 10.40
N ILE A 49 -13.32 18.87 10.91
CA ILE A 49 -14.15 19.97 11.46
C ILE A 49 -15.06 20.67 10.44
N TYR A 50 -14.84 20.41 9.13
CA TYR A 50 -15.64 20.88 8.00
C TYR A 50 -16.26 19.71 7.24
N ASP A 51 -16.65 18.64 7.93
CA ASP A 51 -17.19 17.38 7.37
C ASP A 51 -16.21 16.58 6.50
N GLY A 52 -14.94 16.96 6.50
CA GLY A 52 -13.87 16.28 5.81
C GLY A 52 -13.82 16.50 4.29
N LEU A 53 -12.71 16.11 3.68
CA LEU A 53 -12.55 16.04 2.22
C LEU A 53 -12.39 14.57 1.80
N GLY A 54 -13.27 14.11 0.91
CA GLY A 54 -13.29 12.71 0.49
C GLY A 54 -11.96 12.23 -0.10
N ALA A 55 -11.47 11.09 0.35
CA ALA A 55 -10.21 10.47 -0.06
C ALA A 55 -8.95 11.30 0.21
N VAL A 56 -8.98 12.13 1.23
CA VAL A 56 -7.82 12.85 1.75
C VAL A 56 -7.76 12.60 3.26
N TYR A 57 -6.57 12.31 3.77
CA TYR A 57 -6.35 11.94 5.16
C TYR A 57 -5.14 12.65 5.75
N ASP A 58 -5.20 12.92 7.04
CA ASP A 58 -4.12 13.45 7.85
C ASP A 58 -3.53 12.34 8.72
N TYR A 59 -2.21 12.34 8.89
CA TYR A 59 -1.52 11.40 9.79
C TYR A 59 -1.30 12.08 11.14
N GLY A 60 -1.88 11.48 12.18
CA GLY A 60 -1.73 11.97 13.56
C GLY A 60 -0.35 11.67 14.14
N GLN A 61 -0.19 11.91 15.45
CA GLN A 61 1.10 11.85 16.14
C GLN A 61 1.82 10.50 16.04
N TYR A 62 1.10 9.38 16.02
CA TYR A 62 1.71 8.06 15.83
C TYR A 62 1.78 7.68 14.34
N GLY A 63 0.84 8.18 13.56
CA GLY A 63 0.82 7.95 12.11
C GLY A 63 2.02 8.55 11.42
N VAL A 64 2.37 9.81 11.71
CA VAL A 64 3.53 10.48 11.08
C VAL A 64 4.84 9.79 11.43
N GLU A 65 5.01 9.34 12.68
CA GLU A 65 6.22 8.63 13.11
C GLU A 65 6.35 7.26 12.44
N LEU A 66 5.25 6.48 12.38
CA LEU A 66 5.24 5.21 11.65
C LEU A 66 5.57 5.43 10.17
N LYS A 67 4.96 6.44 9.55
CA LYS A 67 5.20 6.79 8.13
C LYS A 67 6.65 7.18 7.87
N ASN A 68 7.26 7.96 8.76
CA ASN A 68 8.67 8.34 8.68
C ASN A 68 9.61 7.12 8.85
N ASN A 69 9.30 6.20 9.78
CA ASN A 69 10.07 4.98 9.96
C ASN A 69 9.99 4.05 8.74
N ILE A 70 8.82 3.95 8.08
CA ILE A 70 8.65 3.21 6.82
C ILE A 70 9.51 3.83 5.71
N LYS A 71 9.42 5.16 5.53
CA LYS A 71 10.23 5.88 4.54
C LYS A 71 11.72 5.72 4.80
N LYS A 72 12.14 5.78 6.06
CA LYS A 72 13.55 5.56 6.44
C LYS A 72 14.01 4.14 6.13
N TYR A 73 13.20 3.12 6.43
CA TYR A 73 13.53 1.72 6.13
C TYR A 73 13.72 1.50 4.62
N TRP A 74 12.82 2.10 3.80
CA TRP A 74 12.95 2.03 2.35
C TRP A 74 14.18 2.81 1.85
N TRP A 75 14.37 4.05 2.31
CA TRP A 75 15.47 4.91 1.88
C TRP A 75 16.83 4.31 2.20
N ASP A 76 17.01 3.83 3.41
CA ASP A 76 18.26 3.22 3.84
C ASP A 76 18.55 1.95 3.03
N SER A 77 17.53 1.13 2.76
CA SER A 77 17.69 -0.08 1.95
C SER A 77 18.01 0.20 0.48
N MET A 78 17.54 1.32 -0.07
CA MET A 78 17.77 1.68 -1.46
C MET A 78 19.03 2.52 -1.65
N VAL A 79 19.20 3.58 -0.88
CA VAL A 79 20.26 4.59 -1.10
C VAL A 79 21.49 4.29 -0.26
N LEU A 80 21.30 3.98 1.04
CA LEU A 80 22.45 3.77 1.93
C LEU A 80 23.18 2.45 1.64
N MET A 81 22.43 1.40 1.29
CA MET A 81 23.01 0.06 1.08
C MET A 81 23.55 -0.19 -0.34
N ASN A 82 23.34 0.75 -1.29
CA ASN A 82 23.76 0.59 -2.67
C ASN A 82 24.63 1.77 -3.12
N GLU A 83 25.87 1.51 -3.49
CA GLU A 83 26.83 2.54 -3.96
C GLU A 83 26.41 3.20 -5.26
N ASN A 84 25.60 2.54 -6.07
CA ASN A 84 25.15 3.01 -7.37
C ASN A 84 23.72 3.54 -7.37
N ILE A 85 23.13 3.83 -6.21
CA ILE A 85 21.81 4.46 -6.10
C ILE A 85 21.94 5.76 -5.32
N VAL A 86 21.39 6.84 -5.91
CA VAL A 86 21.41 8.17 -5.32
C VAL A 86 20.00 8.72 -5.15
N GLY A 87 19.85 9.69 -4.25
CA GLY A 87 18.57 10.33 -3.98
C GLY A 87 18.32 11.55 -4.85
N LEU A 88 17.04 11.82 -5.10
CA LEU A 88 16.53 13.04 -5.73
C LEU A 88 15.28 13.50 -5.01
N ASP A 89 15.06 14.81 -4.92
CA ASP A 89 13.78 15.42 -4.55
C ASP A 89 13.38 16.42 -5.64
N SER A 90 12.57 16.00 -6.60
CA SER A 90 12.10 16.84 -7.69
C SER A 90 10.86 17.65 -7.29
N ALA A 91 10.67 18.80 -7.91
CA ALA A 91 9.52 19.67 -7.66
C ALA A 91 8.20 18.98 -8.01
N ILE A 92 7.12 19.32 -7.27
CA ILE A 92 5.76 18.90 -7.59
C ILE A 92 5.25 19.60 -8.85
N PHE A 93 5.50 20.91 -8.96
CA PHE A 93 5.19 21.71 -10.14
C PHE A 93 6.28 21.53 -11.18
N MET A 94 5.93 20.96 -12.30
CA MET A 94 6.82 20.71 -13.41
C MET A 94 6.25 21.30 -14.70
N HIS A 95 7.10 21.51 -15.69
CA HIS A 95 6.69 22.06 -16.99
C HIS A 95 5.58 21.16 -17.62
N PRO A 96 4.48 21.74 -18.17
CA PRO A 96 3.36 20.94 -18.70
C PRO A 96 3.72 19.95 -19.80
N GLU A 97 4.77 20.26 -20.59
CA GLU A 97 5.25 19.37 -21.66
C GLU A 97 5.76 18.02 -21.13
N ILE A 98 6.16 17.92 -19.86
CA ILE A 98 6.54 16.64 -19.23
C ILE A 98 5.37 15.67 -19.26
N TRP A 99 4.17 16.17 -18.94
CA TRP A 99 2.95 15.38 -18.87
C TRP A 99 2.38 15.03 -20.24
N LYS A 100 2.68 15.84 -21.26
CA LYS A 100 2.39 15.48 -22.65
C LYS A 100 3.36 14.42 -23.15
N ALA A 101 4.66 14.59 -22.92
CA ALA A 101 5.69 13.64 -23.31
C ALA A 101 5.45 12.26 -22.71
N SER A 102 5.04 12.19 -21.45
CA SER A 102 4.73 10.93 -20.75
C SER A 102 3.34 10.36 -21.07
N GLY A 103 2.51 11.07 -21.85
CA GLY A 103 1.15 10.66 -22.23
C GLY A 103 0.06 10.89 -21.16
N HIS A 104 0.40 11.44 -19.99
CA HIS A 104 -0.58 11.62 -18.90
C HIS A 104 -1.69 12.61 -19.25
N VAL A 105 -1.44 13.62 -20.06
CA VAL A 105 -2.48 14.58 -20.47
C VAL A 105 -3.53 13.90 -21.31
N ASP A 106 -3.14 13.00 -22.21
CA ASP A 106 -4.00 12.43 -23.24
C ASP A 106 -4.61 11.07 -22.83
N ALA A 107 -3.88 10.26 -22.07
CA ALA A 107 -4.23 8.85 -21.82
C ALA A 107 -4.51 8.50 -20.34
N PHE A 108 -4.25 9.40 -19.39
CA PHE A 108 -4.47 9.13 -17.97
C PHE A 108 -5.94 9.38 -17.58
N ASN A 109 -6.83 8.53 -18.11
CA ASN A 109 -8.26 8.67 -17.97
C ASN A 109 -8.89 7.40 -17.43
N ASP A 110 -9.90 7.56 -16.53
CA ASP A 110 -10.78 6.49 -16.10
C ASP A 110 -12.11 6.52 -16.89
N PRO A 111 -12.63 5.36 -17.34
CA PRO A 111 -13.97 5.28 -17.92
C PRO A 111 -15.03 5.31 -16.82
N LEU A 112 -15.72 6.42 -16.66
CA LEU A 112 -16.75 6.60 -15.64
C LEU A 112 -18.14 6.35 -16.17
N ILE A 113 -18.97 5.64 -15.39
CA ILE A 113 -20.37 5.34 -15.65
C ILE A 113 -21.22 5.67 -14.42
N ASP A 114 -22.37 6.29 -14.63
CA ASP A 114 -23.31 6.61 -13.55
C ASP A 114 -24.49 5.65 -13.57
N ASN A 115 -24.95 5.22 -12.39
CA ASN A 115 -26.22 4.53 -12.27
C ASN A 115 -27.32 5.56 -11.98
N ARG A 116 -28.36 5.60 -12.83
CA ARG A 116 -29.42 6.63 -12.79
C ARG A 116 -30.31 6.52 -11.56
N ASP A 117 -30.47 5.32 -11.01
CA ASP A 117 -31.37 5.08 -9.88
C ASP A 117 -30.67 5.41 -8.54
N SER A 118 -29.43 4.97 -8.35
CA SER A 118 -28.66 5.27 -7.15
C SER A 118 -28.00 6.65 -7.16
N LYS A 119 -27.90 7.29 -8.34
CA LYS A 119 -27.13 8.53 -8.59
C LYS A 119 -25.65 8.40 -8.17
N LYS A 120 -25.14 7.18 -8.13
CA LYS A 120 -23.74 6.90 -7.78
C LYS A 120 -22.92 6.67 -9.04
N ARG A 121 -21.66 7.13 -8.96
CA ARG A 121 -20.67 7.02 -10.02
C ARG A 121 -19.73 5.85 -9.75
N TYR A 122 -19.37 5.15 -10.82
CA TYR A 122 -18.49 3.99 -10.80
C TYR A 122 -17.48 4.06 -11.95
N ARG A 123 -16.40 3.34 -11.83
CA ARG A 123 -15.51 3.02 -12.96
C ARG A 123 -16.09 1.83 -13.70
N ALA A 124 -16.28 1.97 -14.99
CA ALA A 124 -16.87 0.91 -15.82
C ALA A 124 -15.95 -0.31 -15.92
N ASP A 125 -14.65 -0.07 -16.05
CA ASP A 125 -13.61 -1.10 -16.05
C ASP A 125 -13.61 -1.91 -14.75
N VAL A 126 -13.62 -1.25 -13.58
CA VAL A 126 -13.64 -1.92 -12.27
C VAL A 126 -14.90 -2.77 -12.07
N LEU A 127 -16.06 -2.32 -12.54
CA LEU A 127 -17.30 -3.11 -12.46
C LEU A 127 -17.18 -4.42 -13.26
N ILE A 128 -16.52 -4.36 -14.42
CA ILE A 128 -16.29 -5.54 -15.27
C ILE A 128 -15.24 -6.46 -14.64
N GLU A 129 -14.13 -5.90 -14.14
CA GLU A 129 -13.08 -6.66 -13.45
C GLU A 129 -13.62 -7.39 -12.20
N GLU A 130 -14.41 -6.71 -11.35
CA GLU A 130 -15.09 -7.35 -10.21
C GLU A 130 -16.04 -8.49 -10.63
N HIS A 131 -16.63 -8.39 -11.82
CA HIS A 131 -17.47 -9.46 -12.37
C HIS A 131 -16.64 -10.64 -12.86
N LEU A 132 -15.53 -10.39 -13.54
CA LEU A 132 -14.55 -11.40 -13.95
C LEU A 132 -13.97 -12.12 -12.72
N GLU A 133 -13.59 -11.38 -11.68
CA GLU A 133 -13.11 -11.96 -10.42
C GLU A 133 -14.16 -12.90 -9.79
N LYS A 134 -15.43 -12.51 -9.79
CA LYS A 134 -16.53 -13.40 -9.32
C LYS A 134 -16.71 -14.66 -10.16
N LEU A 135 -16.43 -14.61 -11.47
CA LEU A 135 -16.43 -15.81 -12.32
C LEU A 135 -15.27 -16.72 -11.97
N ASN A 136 -14.07 -16.16 -11.81
CA ASN A 136 -12.89 -16.91 -11.41
C ASN A 136 -13.06 -17.55 -10.01
N ASP A 137 -13.58 -16.80 -9.05
CA ASP A 137 -13.91 -17.30 -7.71
C ASP A 137 -14.85 -18.53 -7.75
N LYS A 138 -15.78 -18.57 -8.70
CA LYS A 138 -16.67 -19.73 -8.85
C LYS A 138 -15.90 -20.94 -9.36
N ILE A 139 -14.93 -20.75 -10.26
CA ILE A 139 -14.06 -21.81 -10.75
C ILE A 139 -13.21 -22.36 -9.59
N GLU A 140 -12.52 -21.47 -8.86
CA GLU A 140 -11.64 -21.88 -7.76
C GLU A 140 -12.40 -22.63 -6.66
N LYS A 141 -13.61 -22.18 -6.31
CA LYS A 141 -14.47 -22.88 -5.34
C LYS A 141 -14.86 -24.28 -5.77
N GLU A 142 -15.10 -24.52 -7.06
CA GLU A 142 -15.39 -25.86 -7.57
C GLU A 142 -14.13 -26.74 -7.56
N VAL A 143 -12.97 -26.17 -7.90
CA VAL A 143 -11.66 -26.86 -7.83
C VAL A 143 -11.33 -27.24 -6.37
N GLU A 144 -11.48 -26.33 -5.42
CA GLU A 144 -11.24 -26.60 -4.00
C GLU A 144 -12.14 -27.71 -3.44
N LYS A 145 -13.43 -27.70 -3.80
CA LYS A 145 -14.35 -28.78 -3.44
C LYS A 145 -13.91 -30.13 -3.98
N ALA A 146 -13.45 -30.15 -5.22
CA ALA A 146 -12.95 -31.36 -5.85
C ALA A 146 -11.64 -31.83 -5.19
N ARG A 147 -10.71 -30.92 -4.91
CA ARG A 147 -9.47 -31.21 -4.18
C ARG A 147 -9.76 -31.83 -2.80
N ALA A 148 -10.70 -31.24 -2.05
CA ALA A 148 -11.13 -31.78 -0.76
C ALA A 148 -11.77 -33.17 -0.89
N ARG A 149 -12.47 -33.48 -2.00
CA ARG A 149 -13.15 -34.76 -2.24
C ARG A 149 -12.22 -35.87 -2.69
N PHE A 150 -11.24 -35.54 -3.58
CA PHE A 150 -10.39 -36.54 -4.23
C PHE A 150 -8.99 -36.67 -3.58
N GLY A 151 -8.61 -35.75 -2.69
CA GLY A 151 -7.35 -35.79 -1.94
C GLY A 151 -6.12 -35.87 -2.86
N GLU A 152 -5.14 -36.71 -2.50
CA GLU A 152 -3.87 -36.86 -3.22
C GLU A 152 -4.01 -37.36 -4.68
N LYS A 153 -5.17 -37.92 -5.06
CA LYS A 153 -5.46 -38.39 -6.42
C LYS A 153 -6.07 -37.32 -7.32
N PHE A 154 -6.16 -36.08 -6.83
CA PHE A 154 -6.78 -34.99 -7.57
C PHE A 154 -5.82 -34.45 -8.64
N ASP A 155 -6.20 -34.64 -9.91
CA ASP A 155 -5.55 -33.98 -11.05
C ASP A 155 -6.34 -32.71 -11.41
N GLU A 156 -5.81 -31.58 -10.99
CA GLU A 156 -6.45 -30.29 -11.19
C GLU A 156 -6.54 -29.89 -12.66
N ALA A 157 -5.50 -30.13 -13.46
CA ALA A 157 -5.47 -29.78 -14.88
C ALA A 157 -6.53 -30.56 -15.66
N LEU A 158 -6.61 -31.85 -15.41
CA LEU A 158 -7.64 -32.71 -16.00
C LEU A 158 -9.05 -32.30 -15.54
N TYR A 159 -9.21 -32.00 -14.26
CA TYR A 159 -10.51 -31.57 -13.72
C TYR A 159 -10.98 -30.24 -14.30
N ARG A 160 -10.09 -29.25 -14.43
CA ARG A 160 -10.38 -27.94 -15.06
C ARG A 160 -10.79 -28.11 -16.53
N SER A 161 -10.16 -29.01 -17.27
CA SER A 161 -10.44 -29.22 -18.69
C SER A 161 -11.65 -30.10 -18.99
N THR A 162 -12.07 -30.95 -18.04
CA THR A 162 -13.14 -31.95 -18.25
C THR A 162 -14.44 -31.69 -17.49
N ASN A 163 -14.40 -30.89 -16.42
CA ASN A 163 -15.62 -30.59 -15.67
C ASN A 163 -16.52 -29.63 -16.46
N PRO A 164 -17.75 -30.05 -16.87
CA PRO A 164 -18.61 -29.25 -17.74
C PRO A 164 -18.93 -27.86 -17.17
N ARG A 165 -19.08 -27.75 -15.86
CA ARG A 165 -19.39 -26.48 -15.18
C ARG A 165 -18.20 -25.52 -15.20
N ILE A 166 -16.98 -26.02 -14.97
CA ILE A 166 -15.77 -25.22 -15.04
C ILE A 166 -15.54 -24.78 -16.50
N VAL A 167 -15.65 -25.68 -17.45
CA VAL A 167 -15.47 -25.38 -18.88
C VAL A 167 -16.47 -24.29 -19.33
N GLU A 168 -17.73 -24.37 -18.90
CA GLU A 168 -18.74 -23.34 -19.21
C GLU A 168 -18.37 -21.98 -18.59
N ILE A 169 -17.98 -21.94 -17.31
CA ILE A 169 -17.63 -20.68 -16.63
C ILE A 169 -16.34 -20.10 -17.21
N SER A 170 -15.32 -20.93 -17.48
CA SER A 170 -14.07 -20.49 -18.13
C SER A 170 -14.33 -19.93 -19.51
N GLY A 171 -15.18 -20.58 -20.32
CA GLY A 171 -15.54 -20.05 -21.63
C GLY A 171 -16.25 -18.69 -21.56
N LYS A 172 -17.10 -18.47 -20.54
CA LYS A 172 -17.71 -17.15 -20.28
C LYS A 172 -16.67 -16.12 -19.84
N TYR A 173 -15.76 -16.52 -18.97
CA TYR A 173 -14.66 -15.66 -18.51
C TYR A 173 -13.78 -15.22 -19.68
N ASP A 174 -13.32 -16.17 -20.50
CA ASP A 174 -12.41 -15.90 -21.61
C ASP A 174 -13.06 -14.99 -22.67
N ALA A 175 -14.32 -15.26 -23.01
CA ALA A 175 -15.08 -14.44 -23.97
C ALA A 175 -15.28 -13.01 -23.45
N LEU A 176 -15.66 -12.87 -22.17
CA LEU A 176 -15.86 -11.57 -21.54
C LEU A 176 -14.53 -10.82 -21.39
N HIS A 177 -13.47 -11.49 -20.93
CA HIS A 177 -12.14 -10.90 -20.78
C HIS A 177 -11.60 -10.39 -22.11
N LYS A 178 -11.67 -11.21 -23.19
CA LYS A 178 -11.26 -10.79 -24.53
C LYS A 178 -12.01 -9.53 -24.99
N ARG A 179 -13.34 -9.54 -24.88
CA ARG A 179 -14.20 -8.41 -25.26
C ARG A 179 -13.88 -7.14 -24.45
N PHE A 180 -13.62 -7.31 -23.15
CA PHE A 180 -13.23 -6.22 -22.26
C PHE A 180 -11.87 -5.62 -22.66
N VAL A 181 -10.88 -6.45 -22.92
CA VAL A 181 -9.55 -5.99 -23.37
C VAL A 181 -9.64 -5.21 -24.69
N GLU A 182 -10.43 -5.69 -25.63
CA GLU A 182 -10.67 -5.00 -26.92
C GLU A 182 -11.37 -3.65 -26.71
N ALA A 183 -12.39 -3.59 -25.84
CA ALA A 183 -13.11 -2.34 -25.51
C ALA A 183 -12.20 -1.31 -24.83
N MET A 184 -11.32 -1.73 -23.93
CA MET A 184 -10.36 -0.85 -23.26
C MET A 184 -9.24 -0.32 -24.18
N ALA A 185 -8.94 -1.04 -25.26
CA ALA A 185 -7.96 -0.61 -26.25
C ALA A 185 -8.52 0.38 -27.29
N GLY A 186 -9.85 0.44 -27.42
CA GLY A 186 -10.54 1.29 -28.39
C GLY A 186 -10.79 2.72 -27.86
N PRO A 187 -11.00 3.69 -28.78
CA PRO A 187 -11.35 5.06 -28.41
C PRO A 187 -12.81 5.21 -27.94
N ASP A 188 -13.68 4.26 -28.27
CA ASP A 188 -15.10 4.27 -27.98
C ASP A 188 -15.39 3.43 -26.71
N LEU A 189 -15.93 4.08 -25.69
CA LEU A 189 -16.26 3.46 -24.41
C LEU A 189 -17.65 2.83 -24.37
N THR A 190 -18.46 2.98 -25.42
CA THR A 190 -19.86 2.46 -25.45
C THR A 190 -19.91 0.96 -25.25
N GLU A 191 -18.90 0.24 -25.76
CA GLU A 191 -18.76 -1.20 -25.58
C GLU A 191 -18.62 -1.62 -24.11
N LEU A 192 -17.98 -0.81 -23.25
CA LEU A 192 -17.90 -1.10 -21.81
C LEU A 192 -19.31 -1.12 -21.18
N ARG A 193 -20.17 -0.16 -21.58
CA ARG A 193 -21.56 -0.19 -21.11
C ARG A 193 -22.31 -1.40 -21.64
N GLN A 194 -22.09 -1.76 -22.89
CA GLN A 194 -22.74 -2.94 -23.48
C GLN A 194 -22.31 -4.23 -22.76
N ILE A 195 -21.03 -4.38 -22.43
CA ILE A 195 -20.52 -5.47 -21.59
C ILE A 195 -21.24 -5.52 -20.24
N ILE A 196 -21.36 -4.37 -19.55
CA ILE A 196 -22.03 -4.28 -18.25
C ILE A 196 -23.51 -4.72 -18.35
N VAL A 197 -24.20 -4.29 -19.39
CA VAL A 197 -25.62 -4.62 -19.59
C VAL A 197 -25.80 -6.10 -19.98
N ASP A 198 -25.02 -6.61 -20.93
CA ASP A 198 -25.10 -8.00 -21.43
C ASP A 198 -24.83 -9.02 -20.32
N ASN A 199 -23.94 -8.70 -19.39
CA ASN A 199 -23.60 -9.58 -18.26
C ASN A 199 -24.43 -9.28 -16.99
N ALA A 200 -25.49 -8.47 -17.10
CA ALA A 200 -26.37 -8.09 -16.00
C ALA A 200 -25.60 -7.60 -14.75
N ILE A 201 -24.55 -6.81 -14.98
CA ILE A 201 -23.76 -6.24 -13.87
C ILE A 201 -24.57 -5.12 -13.24
N VAL A 202 -25.10 -5.39 -12.05
CA VAL A 202 -25.97 -4.49 -11.31
C VAL A 202 -25.20 -3.49 -10.46
N CYS A 203 -25.78 -2.33 -10.25
CA CYS A 203 -25.26 -1.35 -9.30
C CYS A 203 -25.24 -1.93 -7.87
N PRO A 204 -24.11 -1.88 -7.15
CA PRO A 204 -24.02 -2.41 -5.79
C PRO A 204 -24.97 -1.76 -4.77
N VAL A 205 -25.46 -0.54 -5.07
CA VAL A 205 -26.33 0.23 -4.16
C VAL A 205 -27.80 0.05 -4.51
N SER A 206 -28.20 0.21 -5.78
CA SER A 206 -29.59 0.12 -6.20
C SER A 206 -30.02 -1.28 -6.65
N GLY A 207 -29.07 -2.16 -6.98
CA GLY A 207 -29.38 -3.47 -7.55
C GLY A 207 -29.89 -3.43 -8.99
N THR A 208 -29.82 -2.28 -9.69
CA THR A 208 -30.36 -2.09 -11.05
C THR A 208 -29.25 -1.99 -12.10
N CYS A 209 -29.58 -2.30 -13.36
CA CYS A 209 -28.70 -2.13 -14.53
C CYS A 209 -28.95 -0.81 -15.29
N ASN A 210 -29.53 0.21 -14.65
CA ASN A 210 -29.88 1.47 -15.31
C ASN A 210 -28.65 2.40 -15.43
N TRP A 211 -27.76 2.08 -16.37
CA TRP A 211 -26.48 2.76 -16.56
C TRP A 211 -26.54 3.86 -17.62
N THR A 212 -25.77 4.94 -17.40
CA THR A 212 -25.53 6.00 -18.41
C THR A 212 -24.51 5.54 -19.44
N GLU A 213 -24.24 6.37 -20.46
CA GLU A 213 -23.05 6.19 -21.30
C GLU A 213 -21.78 6.49 -20.49
N PRO A 214 -20.69 5.71 -20.69
CA PRO A 214 -19.42 5.98 -20.07
C PRO A 214 -18.79 7.26 -20.59
N ARG A 215 -18.00 7.92 -19.74
CA ARG A 215 -17.26 9.15 -20.09
C ARG A 215 -15.82 9.02 -19.61
N GLN A 216 -14.88 9.48 -20.42
CA GLN A 216 -13.50 9.60 -19.97
C GLN A 216 -13.38 10.71 -18.94
N PHE A 217 -12.65 10.43 -17.89
CA PHE A 217 -12.36 11.37 -16.82
C PHE A 217 -10.85 11.40 -16.55
N ASN A 218 -10.22 12.55 -16.84
CA ASN A 218 -8.79 12.70 -16.61
C ASN A 218 -8.47 12.82 -15.12
N LEU A 219 -7.51 12.02 -14.66
CA LEU A 219 -7.11 11.96 -13.26
C LEU A 219 -6.08 13.04 -12.86
N MET A 220 -5.64 13.89 -13.78
CA MET A 220 -4.72 14.98 -13.48
C MET A 220 -5.44 16.12 -12.77
N PHE A 221 -4.94 16.53 -11.60
CA PHE A 221 -5.28 17.84 -11.04
C PHE A 221 -4.56 18.95 -11.80
N ALA A 222 -5.28 20.00 -12.16
CA ALA A 222 -4.74 21.17 -12.83
C ALA A 222 -4.92 22.42 -11.97
N THR A 223 -3.98 23.35 -12.07
CA THR A 223 -4.05 24.71 -11.54
C THR A 223 -3.37 25.68 -12.51
N GLU A 224 -3.33 26.96 -12.19
CA GLU A 224 -2.78 28.01 -13.04
C GLU A 224 -1.68 28.78 -12.31
N ILE A 225 -0.61 29.12 -13.02
CA ILE A 225 0.42 30.04 -12.56
C ILE A 225 0.40 31.29 -13.44
N GLY A 226 0.30 32.44 -12.82
CA GLY A 226 0.28 33.76 -13.49
C GLY A 226 -0.46 34.78 -12.67
N SER A 227 -0.21 36.08 -12.93
CA SER A 227 -0.82 37.18 -12.19
C SER A 227 -2.10 37.72 -12.86
N THR A 228 -2.38 37.34 -14.09
CA THR A 228 -3.56 37.75 -14.85
C THR A 228 -4.19 36.57 -15.60
N SER A 229 -5.52 36.59 -15.76
CA SER A 229 -6.25 35.53 -16.48
C SER A 229 -5.78 35.34 -17.93
N ASP A 230 -5.32 36.41 -18.59
CA ASP A 230 -4.93 36.38 -20.01
C ASP A 230 -3.51 35.85 -20.25
N GLY A 231 -2.72 35.64 -19.18
CA GLY A 231 -1.33 35.18 -19.26
C GLY A 231 -1.06 33.96 -18.35
N ALA A 232 -2.09 33.39 -17.77
CA ALA A 232 -1.93 32.26 -16.86
C ALA A 232 -1.52 30.98 -17.60
N MET A 233 -0.47 30.32 -17.11
CA MET A 233 -0.02 29.04 -17.62
C MET A 233 -0.69 27.91 -16.83
N LYS A 234 -1.41 27.02 -17.53
CA LYS A 234 -1.97 25.81 -16.94
C LYS A 234 -0.84 24.86 -16.58
N ILE A 235 -0.82 24.45 -15.31
CA ILE A 235 0.12 23.43 -14.79
C ILE A 235 -0.67 22.31 -14.13
N TYR A 236 0.02 21.22 -13.82
CA TYR A 236 -0.57 20.04 -13.20
C TYR A 236 0.15 19.70 -11.90
N LEU A 237 -0.61 19.17 -10.92
CA LEU A 237 -0.01 18.44 -9.81
C LEU A 237 0.45 17.09 -10.32
N ARG A 238 1.68 16.71 -10.02
CA ARG A 238 2.25 15.45 -10.53
C ARG A 238 1.44 14.23 -10.07
N PRO A 239 1.02 13.33 -10.98
CA PRO A 239 0.29 12.10 -10.63
C PRO A 239 1.20 10.95 -10.21
N GLU A 240 2.53 11.12 -10.39
CA GLU A 240 3.60 10.18 -10.05
C GLU A 240 4.93 10.91 -9.85
N THR A 241 5.88 10.25 -9.22
CA THR A 241 7.21 10.80 -8.96
C THR A 241 8.25 10.44 -10.05
N ALA A 242 7.97 9.45 -10.91
CA ALA A 242 8.88 8.95 -11.96
C ALA A 242 9.38 10.01 -12.91
N GLN A 243 8.49 10.86 -13.45
CA GLN A 243 8.84 11.82 -14.49
C GLN A 243 9.86 12.85 -14.01
N GLY A 244 9.82 13.22 -12.73
CA GLY A 244 10.83 14.07 -12.10
C GLY A 244 12.22 13.45 -12.12
N ILE A 245 12.31 12.12 -12.03
CA ILE A 245 13.57 11.38 -12.12
C ILE A 245 14.08 11.38 -13.57
N PHE A 246 13.22 11.08 -14.54
CA PHE A 246 13.61 11.01 -15.95
C PHE A 246 14.16 12.33 -16.48
N VAL A 247 13.48 13.45 -16.19
CA VAL A 247 13.94 14.77 -16.67
C VAL A 247 15.24 15.22 -15.99
N ASN A 248 15.59 14.65 -14.83
CA ASN A 248 16.83 14.91 -14.11
C ASN A 248 17.92 13.86 -14.37
N PHE A 249 17.68 12.87 -15.22
CA PHE A 249 18.65 11.80 -15.52
C PHE A 249 20.04 12.35 -15.85
N LEU A 250 20.14 13.27 -16.80
CA LEU A 250 21.42 13.85 -17.22
C LEU A 250 22.09 14.71 -16.12
N ASN A 251 21.28 15.43 -15.33
CA ASN A 251 21.79 16.24 -14.23
C ASN A 251 22.46 15.35 -13.18
N VAL A 252 21.76 14.30 -12.76
CA VAL A 252 22.25 13.35 -11.75
C VAL A 252 23.43 12.56 -12.28
N GLN A 253 23.32 12.01 -13.50
CA GLN A 253 24.39 11.24 -14.14
C GLN A 253 25.71 12.03 -14.23
N LYS A 254 25.66 13.30 -14.66
CA LYS A 254 26.84 14.14 -14.82
C LYS A 254 27.43 14.61 -13.50
N THR A 255 26.59 15.13 -12.59
CA THR A 255 27.03 15.66 -11.30
C THR A 255 27.55 14.59 -10.37
N GLY A 256 26.88 13.41 -10.37
CA GLY A 256 27.28 12.23 -9.61
C GLY A 256 28.35 11.38 -10.28
N ARG A 257 28.72 11.69 -11.55
CA ARG A 257 29.63 10.86 -12.38
C ARG A 257 29.18 9.39 -12.41
N MET A 258 27.85 9.18 -12.46
CA MET A 258 27.26 7.85 -12.37
C MET A 258 27.57 7.03 -13.63
N LYS A 259 27.92 5.77 -13.42
CA LYS A 259 28.09 4.77 -14.48
C LYS A 259 26.93 3.78 -14.45
N LEU A 260 26.50 3.31 -15.62
CA LEU A 260 25.50 2.25 -15.71
C LEU A 260 26.04 0.90 -15.19
N PRO A 261 25.26 0.12 -14.44
CA PRO A 261 23.91 0.42 -14.02
C PRO A 261 23.88 1.34 -12.77
N PHE A 262 22.95 2.30 -12.74
CA PHE A 262 22.75 3.13 -11.55
C PHE A 262 21.27 3.50 -11.38
N GLY A 263 20.88 3.83 -10.15
CA GLY A 263 19.53 4.20 -9.79
C GLY A 263 19.38 5.60 -9.23
N ILE A 264 18.18 6.16 -9.41
CA ILE A 264 17.76 7.41 -8.78
C ILE A 264 16.48 7.12 -7.98
N ALA A 265 16.56 7.34 -6.68
CA ALA A 265 15.48 7.10 -5.72
C ALA A 265 14.83 8.42 -5.30
N GLN A 266 13.50 8.42 -5.16
CA GLN A 266 12.75 9.58 -4.70
C GLN A 266 11.62 9.14 -3.78
N ILE A 267 11.35 9.95 -2.73
CA ILE A 267 10.12 9.89 -1.94
C ILE A 267 9.40 11.21 -2.14
N GLY A 268 8.12 11.17 -2.49
CA GLY A 268 7.40 12.42 -2.69
C GLY A 268 5.90 12.27 -2.84
N LYS A 269 5.20 13.38 -2.66
CA LYS A 269 3.76 13.50 -2.88
C LYS A 269 3.41 13.34 -4.35
N ALA A 270 2.29 12.64 -4.60
CA ALA A 270 1.63 12.54 -5.90
C ALA A 270 0.12 12.73 -5.73
N PHE A 271 -0.57 13.09 -6.81
CA PHE A 271 -1.94 13.55 -6.77
C PHE A 271 -2.75 12.93 -7.92
N ARG A 272 -3.85 12.25 -7.59
CA ARG A 272 -4.77 11.69 -8.59
C ARG A 272 -6.19 12.05 -8.24
N ASN A 273 -6.92 12.64 -9.16
CA ASN A 273 -8.31 13.05 -8.95
C ASN A 273 -9.25 11.83 -8.94
N GLU A 274 -9.03 10.94 -7.97
CA GLU A 274 -9.80 9.72 -7.78
C GLU A 274 -11.27 10.04 -7.49
N ILE A 275 -12.18 9.48 -8.28
CA ILE A 275 -13.61 9.69 -8.10
C ILE A 275 -14.23 8.66 -7.17
N VAL A 276 -13.75 7.43 -7.22
CA VAL A 276 -14.21 6.34 -6.37
C VAL A 276 -13.13 6.01 -5.34
N ALA A 277 -13.11 6.80 -4.26
CA ALA A 277 -12.28 6.49 -3.10
C ALA A 277 -12.91 5.33 -2.32
N ARG A 278 -12.17 4.25 -2.17
CA ARG A 278 -12.59 3.09 -1.38
C ARG A 278 -11.42 2.60 -0.53
N GLN A 279 -11.72 1.85 0.52
CA GLN A 279 -10.73 1.12 1.32
C GLN A 279 -9.76 2.04 2.09
N PHE A 280 -10.28 3.13 2.68
CA PHE A 280 -9.51 4.01 3.56
C PHE A 280 -8.29 4.61 2.83
N ILE A 281 -7.10 4.56 3.42
CA ILE A 281 -5.86 5.09 2.83
C ILE A 281 -5.26 4.24 1.70
N PHE A 282 -5.93 3.16 1.28
CA PHE A 282 -5.48 2.35 0.15
C PHE A 282 -5.57 3.10 -1.18
N ARG A 283 -6.60 3.95 -1.35
CA ARG A 283 -6.78 4.79 -2.54
C ARG A 283 -7.18 6.20 -2.14
N MET A 284 -6.27 7.14 -2.36
CA MET A 284 -6.39 8.54 -1.97
C MET A 284 -6.16 9.47 -3.15
N ARG A 285 -6.61 10.73 -3.01
CA ARG A 285 -6.37 11.81 -3.98
C ARG A 285 -4.99 12.43 -3.85
N GLU A 286 -4.46 12.48 -2.63
CA GLU A 286 -3.13 12.91 -2.28
C GLU A 286 -2.43 11.79 -1.52
N PHE A 287 -1.29 11.31 -2.02
CA PHE A 287 -0.56 10.18 -1.45
C PHE A 287 0.95 10.39 -1.61
N GLU A 288 1.75 9.52 -1.03
CA GLU A 288 3.21 9.51 -1.20
C GLU A 288 3.66 8.23 -1.91
N GLN A 289 4.63 8.38 -2.81
CA GLN A 289 5.35 7.27 -3.44
C GLN A 289 6.81 7.24 -2.98
N MET A 290 7.33 6.03 -2.84
CA MET A 290 8.75 5.71 -2.75
C MET A 290 9.11 5.01 -4.05
N GLU A 291 9.94 5.63 -4.87
CA GLU A 291 10.14 5.22 -6.25
C GLU A 291 11.61 5.20 -6.61
N LEU A 292 12.05 4.12 -7.27
CA LEU A 292 13.37 3.96 -7.84
C LEU A 292 13.23 3.79 -9.36
N GLN A 293 14.02 4.58 -10.11
CA GLN A 293 14.27 4.35 -11.53
C GLN A 293 15.71 3.90 -11.68
N PHE A 294 15.90 2.66 -12.08
CA PHE A 294 17.21 2.02 -12.20
C PHE A 294 17.58 1.88 -13.68
N PHE A 295 18.59 2.64 -14.10
CA PHE A 295 19.03 2.75 -15.49
C PHE A 295 20.03 1.66 -15.81
N VAL A 296 19.76 0.92 -16.90
CA VAL A 296 20.54 -0.25 -17.29
C VAL A 296 20.89 -0.20 -18.79
N LYS A 297 21.86 -0.99 -19.19
CA LYS A 297 22.21 -1.16 -20.60
C LYS A 297 21.08 -1.91 -21.33
N PRO A 298 20.64 -1.46 -22.52
CA PRO A 298 19.70 -2.19 -23.34
C PRO A 298 20.13 -3.64 -23.58
N GLY A 299 19.18 -4.58 -23.46
CA GLY A 299 19.42 -6.03 -23.55
C GLY A 299 19.79 -6.72 -22.24
N THR A 300 19.92 -5.97 -21.12
CA THR A 300 20.14 -6.54 -19.77
C THR A 300 18.93 -6.32 -18.84
N GLU A 301 17.89 -5.66 -19.33
CA GLU A 301 16.76 -5.20 -18.52
C GLU A 301 15.96 -6.34 -17.89
N LEU A 302 15.80 -7.47 -18.58
CA LEU A 302 15.03 -8.61 -18.03
C LEU A 302 15.77 -9.33 -16.89
N ASP A 303 17.10 -9.33 -16.90
CA ASP A 303 17.90 -9.84 -15.78
C ASP A 303 17.78 -8.93 -14.56
N TRP A 304 17.86 -7.60 -14.78
CA TRP A 304 17.66 -6.62 -13.73
C TRP A 304 16.23 -6.59 -13.21
N PHE A 305 15.24 -6.82 -14.07
CA PHE A 305 13.85 -6.96 -13.63
C PHE A 305 13.67 -8.14 -12.67
N ARG A 306 14.21 -9.33 -13.00
CA ARG A 306 14.18 -10.49 -12.10
C ARG A 306 14.91 -10.21 -10.79
N HIS A 307 16.08 -9.60 -10.87
CA HIS A 307 16.86 -9.21 -9.70
C HIS A 307 16.08 -8.29 -8.74
N TRP A 308 15.45 -7.24 -9.27
CA TRP A 308 14.65 -6.33 -8.46
C TRP A 308 13.38 -6.99 -7.91
N LYS A 309 12.71 -7.87 -8.64
CA LYS A 309 11.59 -8.66 -8.09
C LYS A 309 12.00 -9.41 -6.81
N GLU A 310 13.12 -10.11 -6.84
CA GLU A 310 13.61 -10.89 -5.71
C GLU A 310 14.02 -10.02 -4.51
N ILE A 311 14.75 -8.93 -4.75
CA ILE A 311 15.18 -8.00 -3.70
C ILE A 311 13.96 -7.35 -3.04
N ARG A 312 12.99 -6.88 -3.83
CA ARG A 312 11.82 -6.23 -3.28
C ARG A 312 10.93 -7.17 -2.47
N MET A 313 10.72 -8.38 -2.93
CA MET A 313 10.00 -9.40 -2.16
C MET A 313 10.71 -9.73 -0.84
N ARG A 314 12.04 -9.85 -0.84
CA ARG A 314 12.84 -10.08 0.37
C ARG A 314 12.68 -8.92 1.35
N TRP A 315 12.70 -7.67 0.86
CA TRP A 315 12.51 -6.46 1.67
C TRP A 315 11.15 -6.47 2.39
N HIS A 316 10.07 -6.85 1.72
CA HIS A 316 8.75 -6.97 2.34
C HIS A 316 8.72 -8.07 3.40
N ARG A 317 9.26 -9.25 3.09
CA ARG A 317 9.27 -10.42 3.99
C ARG A 317 10.13 -10.20 5.23
N ALA A 318 11.18 -9.42 5.13
CA ALA A 318 12.08 -9.12 6.26
C ALA A 318 11.39 -8.42 7.44
N LEU A 319 10.20 -7.84 7.24
CA LEU A 319 9.37 -7.29 8.31
C LEU A 319 8.64 -8.36 9.16
N GLY A 320 8.61 -9.62 8.70
CA GLY A 320 8.08 -10.75 9.47
C GLY A 320 6.55 -10.87 9.48
N PHE A 321 5.86 -10.37 8.45
CA PHE A 321 4.38 -10.43 8.35
C PHE A 321 3.86 -11.76 7.77
N GLY A 322 4.71 -12.78 7.62
CA GLY A 322 4.39 -14.10 7.08
C GLY A 322 4.49 -14.16 5.55
N ASP A 323 5.22 -15.16 5.07
CA ASP A 323 5.52 -15.31 3.64
C ASP A 323 4.28 -15.56 2.78
N ASP A 324 3.30 -16.30 3.33
CA ASP A 324 2.03 -16.64 2.66
C ASP A 324 1.10 -15.43 2.46
N ASN A 325 1.42 -14.29 3.08
CA ASN A 325 0.66 -13.06 2.90
C ASN A 325 1.14 -12.24 1.70
N TYR A 326 2.19 -12.69 1.00
CA TYR A 326 2.71 -12.04 -0.20
C TYR A 326 2.67 -12.97 -1.39
N ARG A 327 2.44 -12.40 -2.57
CA ARG A 327 2.59 -13.10 -3.84
C ARG A 327 3.04 -12.14 -4.94
N PHE A 328 3.59 -12.68 -6.02
CA PHE A 328 3.73 -11.97 -7.27
C PHE A 328 2.45 -12.08 -8.10
N HIS A 329 2.13 -11.01 -8.78
CA HIS A 329 1.15 -10.96 -9.84
C HIS A 329 1.84 -10.44 -11.10
N ASP A 330 2.23 -11.32 -12.00
CA ASP A 330 2.81 -10.94 -13.28
C ASP A 330 1.69 -10.46 -14.22
N HIS A 331 1.92 -9.37 -14.95
CA HIS A 331 0.91 -8.77 -15.82
C HIS A 331 0.84 -9.47 -17.18
N ASP A 332 -0.31 -10.02 -17.53
CA ASP A 332 -0.56 -10.61 -18.85
C ASP A 332 -0.63 -9.54 -19.95
N LYS A 333 -1.14 -8.33 -19.60
CA LYS A 333 -1.22 -7.17 -20.50
C LYS A 333 -0.26 -6.10 -20.03
N LEU A 334 0.78 -5.88 -20.82
CA LEU A 334 1.79 -4.86 -20.52
C LEU A 334 1.32 -3.48 -20.99
N ALA A 335 1.72 -2.45 -20.24
CA ALA A 335 1.62 -1.07 -20.72
C ALA A 335 2.53 -0.87 -21.95
N HIS A 336 2.17 0.10 -22.80
CA HIS A 336 2.89 0.34 -24.06
C HIS A 336 4.38 0.70 -23.91
N TYR A 337 4.78 1.11 -22.72
CA TYR A 337 6.16 1.45 -22.36
C TYR A 337 6.96 0.29 -21.75
N ALA A 338 6.31 -0.82 -21.43
CA ALA A 338 6.93 -1.91 -20.68
C ALA A 338 7.06 -3.18 -21.52
N ASN A 339 8.15 -3.94 -21.31
CA ASN A 339 8.34 -5.28 -21.85
C ASN A 339 8.27 -6.38 -20.76
N ALA A 340 8.20 -6.00 -19.48
CA ALA A 340 7.86 -6.84 -18.36
C ALA A 340 7.25 -6.02 -17.22
N ALA A 341 6.28 -6.57 -16.52
CA ALA A 341 5.66 -5.95 -15.36
C ALA A 341 5.17 -7.00 -14.35
N ALA A 342 5.32 -6.71 -13.08
CA ALA A 342 4.80 -7.54 -11.99
C ALA A 342 4.48 -6.67 -10.78
N ASP A 343 3.43 -7.07 -10.04
CA ASP A 343 3.13 -6.49 -8.74
C ASP A 343 3.56 -7.43 -7.62
N ILE A 344 3.97 -6.86 -6.50
CA ILE A 344 3.97 -7.53 -5.21
C ILE A 344 2.62 -7.21 -4.57
N GLU A 345 1.82 -8.24 -4.36
CA GLU A 345 0.53 -8.13 -3.67
C GLU A 345 0.65 -8.60 -2.22
N TYR A 346 -0.10 -7.93 -1.33
CA TYR A 346 -0.27 -8.32 0.06
C TYR A 346 -1.72 -8.69 0.35
N ARG A 347 -1.94 -9.66 1.26
CA ARG A 347 -3.25 -10.12 1.70
C ARG A 347 -3.84 -9.17 2.75
N PHE A 348 -4.56 -8.14 2.29
CA PHE A 348 -5.35 -7.27 3.16
C PHE A 348 -6.63 -7.97 3.65
N PRO A 349 -7.35 -7.41 4.64
CA PRO A 349 -8.68 -7.90 5.03
C PRO A 349 -9.71 -7.93 3.88
N PHE A 350 -9.48 -7.19 2.81
CA PHE A 350 -10.30 -7.14 1.59
C PHE A 350 -9.67 -7.89 0.39
N GLY A 351 -8.76 -8.83 0.65
CA GLY A 351 -8.12 -9.67 -0.36
C GLY A 351 -6.70 -9.25 -0.74
N PHE A 352 -6.11 -9.99 -1.67
CA PHE A 352 -4.79 -9.64 -2.23
C PHE A 352 -4.90 -8.37 -3.06
N LYS A 353 -4.04 -7.41 -2.78
CA LYS A 353 -3.92 -6.15 -3.53
C LYS A 353 -2.47 -5.70 -3.62
N GLU A 354 -2.17 -5.02 -4.71
CA GLU A 354 -0.87 -4.42 -5.02
C GLU A 354 -0.39 -3.50 -3.90
N VAL A 355 0.85 -3.70 -3.48
CA VAL A 355 1.58 -2.79 -2.58
C VAL A 355 2.79 -2.18 -3.26
N GLU A 356 3.39 -2.87 -4.22
CA GLU A 356 4.54 -2.39 -4.99
C GLU A 356 4.47 -2.90 -6.43
N GLY A 357 4.66 -2.01 -7.42
CA GLY A 357 4.81 -2.34 -8.83
C GLY A 357 6.28 -2.40 -9.22
N ILE A 358 6.64 -3.36 -10.09
CA ILE A 358 7.98 -3.52 -10.66
C ILE A 358 7.84 -3.62 -12.17
N HIS A 359 8.49 -2.71 -12.91
CA HIS A 359 8.31 -2.61 -14.35
C HIS A 359 9.66 -2.50 -15.08
N SER A 360 9.78 -3.18 -16.20
CA SER A 360 10.83 -2.92 -17.18
C SER A 360 10.24 -1.97 -18.24
N ARG A 361 10.58 -0.68 -18.14
CA ARG A 361 9.97 0.43 -18.92
C ARG A 361 10.66 0.68 -20.27
N THR A 362 11.66 -0.10 -20.61
CA THR A 362 12.49 0.09 -21.82
C THR A 362 13.13 1.48 -21.87
N ASP A 363 13.30 2.09 -23.05
CA ASP A 363 13.82 3.44 -23.27
C ASP A 363 12.70 4.50 -23.42
N PHE A 364 11.44 4.10 -23.23
CA PHE A 364 10.28 4.89 -23.60
C PHE A 364 10.30 6.30 -23.03
N ASP A 365 10.40 6.45 -21.71
CA ASP A 365 10.31 7.78 -21.07
C ASP A 365 11.44 8.72 -21.49
N LEU A 366 12.69 8.24 -21.47
CA LEU A 366 13.83 9.04 -21.88
C LEU A 366 13.75 9.43 -23.36
N LYS A 367 13.25 8.55 -24.22
CA LYS A 367 13.05 8.77 -25.65
C LYS A 367 11.95 9.81 -25.90
N GLN A 368 10.85 9.74 -25.17
CA GLN A 368 9.78 10.74 -25.25
C GLN A 368 10.29 12.12 -24.80
N HIS A 369 10.99 12.19 -23.66
CA HIS A 369 11.58 13.46 -23.20
C HIS A 369 12.63 13.99 -24.18
N GLN A 370 13.43 13.13 -24.81
CA GLN A 370 14.35 13.55 -25.89
C GLN A 370 13.58 14.16 -27.06
N GLN A 371 12.49 13.53 -27.49
CA GLN A 371 11.69 14.00 -28.63
C GLN A 371 11.04 15.35 -28.34
N TYR A 372 10.39 15.50 -27.18
CA TYR A 372 9.67 16.73 -26.82
C TYR A 372 10.59 17.90 -26.45
N SER A 373 11.71 17.62 -25.81
CA SER A 373 12.64 18.67 -25.37
C SER A 373 13.72 19.02 -26.42
N GLY A 374 13.96 18.16 -27.40
CA GLY A 374 15.08 18.26 -28.32
C GLY A 374 16.46 18.00 -27.68
N LYS A 375 16.53 17.61 -26.41
CA LYS A 375 17.75 17.30 -25.67
C LYS A 375 18.08 15.82 -25.77
N LYS A 376 19.35 15.48 -26.09
CA LYS A 376 19.81 14.09 -26.15
C LYS A 376 19.81 13.47 -24.75
N MET A 377 18.86 12.57 -24.48
CA MET A 377 18.72 11.82 -23.22
C MET A 377 19.51 10.51 -23.29
N GLN A 378 20.81 10.61 -23.61
CA GLN A 378 21.68 9.45 -23.86
C GLN A 378 22.80 9.36 -22.83
N TYR A 379 23.18 8.13 -22.52
CA TYR A 379 24.40 7.81 -21.77
C TYR A 379 25.54 7.55 -22.77
N PHE A 380 26.70 8.12 -22.51
CA PHE A 380 27.93 7.81 -23.23
C PHE A 380 28.69 6.71 -22.47
N ASP A 381 28.88 5.57 -23.10
CA ASP A 381 29.70 4.46 -22.59
C ASP A 381 31.14 4.63 -23.03
N PRO A 382 32.07 5.05 -22.13
CA PRO A 382 33.45 5.29 -22.50
C PRO A 382 34.24 4.01 -22.85
N GLU A 383 33.80 2.85 -22.37
CA GLU A 383 34.47 1.57 -22.61
C GLU A 383 34.22 1.08 -24.05
N LYS A 384 33.03 1.39 -24.57
CA LYS A 384 32.65 1.03 -25.94
C LYS A 384 32.69 2.15 -26.94
N ASN A 385 32.94 3.39 -26.46
CA ASN A 385 32.91 4.63 -27.24
C ASN A 385 31.57 4.77 -28.02
N GLU A 386 30.46 4.46 -27.38
CA GLU A 386 29.10 4.52 -27.95
C GLU A 386 28.14 5.30 -27.08
N SER A 387 27.10 5.90 -27.68
CA SER A 387 26.01 6.56 -26.96
C SER A 387 24.71 5.84 -27.23
N TYR A 388 23.93 5.62 -26.18
CA TYR A 388 22.60 4.99 -26.28
C TYR A 388 21.66 5.54 -25.21
N ILE A 389 20.35 5.38 -25.40
CA ILE A 389 19.34 5.67 -24.39
C ILE A 389 19.27 4.45 -23.47
N PRO A 390 19.49 4.59 -22.16
CA PRO A 390 19.38 3.48 -21.21
C PRO A 390 17.95 2.93 -21.16
N TYR A 391 17.83 1.65 -20.86
CA TYR A 391 16.56 1.04 -20.43
C TYR A 391 16.39 1.26 -18.92
N VAL A 392 15.15 1.18 -18.46
CA VAL A 392 14.80 1.53 -17.08
C VAL A 392 14.04 0.39 -16.40
N ILE A 393 14.47 0.05 -15.18
CA ILE A 393 13.70 -0.80 -14.26
C ILE A 393 13.15 0.11 -13.16
N GLU A 394 11.86 0.12 -13.05
CA GLU A 394 11.12 0.85 -12.02
C GLU A 394 10.77 -0.07 -10.86
N THR A 395 10.89 0.43 -9.62
CA THR A 395 10.15 -0.10 -8.48
C THR A 395 9.40 1.05 -7.82
N SER A 396 8.10 0.90 -7.65
CA SER A 396 7.24 1.95 -7.11
C SER A 396 6.32 1.39 -6.03
N ILE A 397 6.43 1.96 -4.83
CA ILE A 397 5.62 1.58 -3.67
C ILE A 397 4.86 2.79 -3.13
N GLY A 398 3.56 2.63 -2.90
CA GLY A 398 2.76 3.63 -2.19
C GLY A 398 3.06 3.60 -0.69
N VAL A 399 3.59 4.70 -0.13
CA VAL A 399 3.85 4.80 1.31
C VAL A 399 2.58 4.51 2.12
N ASP A 400 1.45 5.01 1.66
CA ASP A 400 0.17 4.89 2.36
C ASP A 400 -0.39 3.46 2.29
N ARG A 401 -0.17 2.74 1.18
CA ARG A 401 -0.50 1.30 1.07
C ARG A 401 0.40 0.46 1.97
N MET A 402 1.70 0.75 2.00
CA MET A 402 2.65 0.10 2.91
C MET A 402 2.29 0.37 4.37
N PHE A 403 1.89 1.61 4.70
CA PHE A 403 1.41 1.95 6.03
C PHE A 403 0.18 1.11 6.42
N LEU A 404 -0.82 1.01 5.54
CA LEU A 404 -2.01 0.20 5.76
C LEU A 404 -1.67 -1.28 5.92
N GLN A 405 -0.72 -1.79 5.12
CA GLN A 405 -0.20 -3.15 5.24
C GLN A 405 0.40 -3.39 6.64
N VAL A 406 1.29 -2.49 7.10
CA VAL A 406 1.94 -2.61 8.40
C VAL A 406 0.91 -2.61 9.53
N ILE A 407 -0.07 -1.71 9.50
CA ILE A 407 -1.14 -1.67 10.51
C ILE A 407 -2.01 -2.94 10.44
N ALA A 408 -2.43 -3.36 9.25
CA ALA A 408 -3.27 -4.55 9.07
C ALA A 408 -2.58 -5.83 9.52
N ALA A 409 -1.29 -5.97 9.23
CA ALA A 409 -0.48 -7.09 9.67
C ALA A 409 -0.25 -7.13 11.18
N SER A 410 -0.32 -5.97 11.83
CA SER A 410 0.03 -5.79 13.24
C SER A 410 -1.16 -5.75 14.19
N TYR A 411 -2.39 -5.64 13.68
CA TYR A 411 -3.59 -5.51 14.49
C TYR A 411 -4.08 -6.86 15.02
N TYR A 412 -4.11 -7.02 16.34
CA TYR A 412 -4.59 -8.22 17.01
C TYR A 412 -5.55 -7.89 18.14
N GLU A 413 -6.64 -8.65 18.23
CA GLU A 413 -7.53 -8.73 19.38
C GLU A 413 -7.23 -10.03 20.12
N GLU A 414 -6.67 -9.93 21.31
CA GLU A 414 -6.27 -11.09 22.11
C GLU A 414 -7.27 -11.32 23.24
N ASN A 415 -7.81 -12.54 23.31
CA ASN A 415 -8.61 -12.99 24.44
C ASN A 415 -7.65 -13.52 25.52
N LEU A 416 -7.76 -12.98 26.68
CA LEU A 416 -6.94 -13.31 27.85
C LEU A 416 -7.87 -13.84 28.97
N THR A 417 -7.26 -14.52 29.93
CA THR A 417 -7.94 -14.89 31.18
C THR A 417 -7.14 -14.26 32.33
N LYS A 418 -7.80 -13.49 33.17
CA LYS A 418 -7.18 -12.95 34.39
C LYS A 418 -6.86 -14.07 35.38
N GLU A 419 -6.01 -13.78 36.35
CA GLU A 419 -5.65 -14.73 37.42
C GLU A 419 -6.86 -15.23 38.21
N ASP A 420 -7.91 -14.40 38.33
CA ASP A 420 -9.19 -14.74 38.97
C ASP A 420 -10.14 -15.54 38.08
N GLY A 421 -9.71 -15.94 36.88
CA GLY A 421 -10.50 -16.71 35.90
C GLY A 421 -11.48 -15.86 35.07
N VAL A 422 -11.52 -14.54 35.26
CA VAL A 422 -12.42 -13.65 34.52
C VAL A 422 -11.88 -13.43 33.10
N PRO A 423 -12.73 -13.58 32.05
CA PRO A 423 -12.34 -13.25 30.68
C PRO A 423 -11.90 -11.79 30.57
N ASP A 424 -10.82 -11.55 29.85
CA ASP A 424 -10.30 -10.22 29.54
C ASP A 424 -9.92 -10.18 28.04
N SER A 425 -9.77 -9.00 27.49
CA SER A 425 -9.31 -8.83 26.12
C SER A 425 -8.36 -7.65 26.02
N ARG A 426 -7.43 -7.72 25.06
CA ARG A 426 -6.62 -6.55 24.71
C ARG A 426 -6.51 -6.39 23.21
N ILE A 427 -6.52 -5.14 22.77
CA ILE A 427 -6.07 -4.76 21.43
C ILE A 427 -4.57 -4.51 21.51
N VAL A 428 -3.83 -5.09 20.58
CA VAL A 428 -2.38 -4.90 20.48
C VAL A 428 -1.96 -4.71 19.03
N LEU A 429 -1.18 -3.65 18.78
CA LEU A 429 -0.47 -3.48 17.51
C LEU A 429 0.92 -4.10 17.63
N ARG A 430 1.11 -5.29 17.05
CA ARG A 430 2.42 -6.00 17.03
C ARG A 430 3.34 -5.45 15.94
N LEU A 431 3.54 -4.12 15.95
CA LEU A 431 4.44 -3.47 15.01
C LEU A 431 5.87 -4.00 15.15
N PRO A 432 6.61 -4.23 14.04
CA PRO A 432 8.05 -4.42 14.10
C PRO A 432 8.69 -3.30 14.92
N ALA A 433 9.52 -3.63 15.89
CA ALA A 433 10.05 -2.66 16.85
C ALA A 433 10.79 -1.50 16.15
N VAL A 434 11.45 -1.79 15.03
CA VAL A 434 12.14 -0.80 14.19
C VAL A 434 11.16 0.22 13.59
N LEU A 435 9.91 -0.16 13.30
CA LEU A 435 8.89 0.71 12.71
C LEU A 435 8.00 1.39 13.77
N ALA A 436 7.98 0.89 15.02
CA ALA A 436 7.11 1.41 16.07
C ALA A 436 7.26 2.93 16.25
N PRO A 437 6.15 3.70 16.31
CA PRO A 437 6.18 5.14 16.52
C PRO A 437 6.88 5.55 17.81
N VAL A 438 6.56 4.86 18.89
CA VAL A 438 7.17 5.01 20.21
C VAL A 438 8.02 3.78 20.47
N LYS A 439 9.30 3.96 20.75
CA LYS A 439 10.23 2.82 20.97
C LYS A 439 10.10 2.23 22.35
N LEU A 440 9.88 3.08 23.34
CA LEU A 440 9.67 2.67 24.72
C LEU A 440 8.81 3.67 25.50
N ALA A 441 8.14 3.16 26.52
CA ALA A 441 7.44 3.99 27.51
C ALA A 441 8.04 3.77 28.90
N VAL A 442 8.28 4.84 29.65
CA VAL A 442 8.79 4.81 31.02
C VAL A 442 7.66 5.12 31.99
N LEU A 443 7.36 4.18 32.87
CA LEU A 443 6.15 4.14 33.66
C LEU A 443 6.51 3.97 35.17
N PRO A 444 6.38 4.99 36.01
CA PRO A 444 6.54 4.81 37.46
C PRO A 444 5.42 3.92 38.00
N LEU A 445 5.72 2.93 38.84
CA LEU A 445 4.72 2.02 39.40
C LEU A 445 3.60 2.79 40.10
N VAL A 446 3.98 3.80 40.89
CA VAL A 446 3.07 4.74 41.61
C VAL A 446 3.57 6.17 41.49
N ARG A 447 2.68 7.16 41.75
CA ARG A 447 2.97 8.61 41.65
C ARG A 447 3.58 9.21 42.94
N LYS A 448 4.42 8.49 43.65
CA LYS A 448 4.99 8.91 44.90
C LYS A 448 6.38 8.33 45.10
N ASP A 449 6.99 8.68 46.22
CA ASP A 449 8.23 8.08 46.70
C ASP A 449 9.43 8.27 45.75
N GLY A 450 9.44 9.39 44.98
CA GLY A 450 10.53 9.71 44.02
C GLY A 450 10.52 8.91 42.70
N LEU A 451 9.62 7.92 42.51
CA LEU A 451 9.56 7.13 41.31
C LEU A 451 9.28 7.96 40.05
N PRO A 452 8.39 9.00 40.07
CA PRO A 452 8.20 9.89 38.92
C PRO A 452 9.49 10.61 38.50
N ASP A 453 10.27 11.09 39.47
CA ASP A 453 11.50 11.84 39.17
C ASP A 453 12.57 10.96 38.52
N ILE A 454 12.75 9.76 39.05
CA ILE A 454 13.64 8.74 38.44
C ILE A 454 13.18 8.41 37.02
N SER A 455 11.86 8.21 36.82
CA SER A 455 11.29 7.93 35.50
C SER A 455 11.56 9.06 34.50
N ARG A 456 11.36 10.32 34.91
CA ARG A 456 11.63 11.51 34.08
C ARG A 456 13.11 11.66 33.75
N LYS A 457 14.02 11.33 34.70
CA LYS A 457 15.45 11.32 34.45
C LYS A 457 15.79 10.30 33.34
N ILE A 458 15.27 9.07 33.43
CA ILE A 458 15.49 8.04 32.41
C ILE A 458 14.96 8.48 31.04
N VAL A 459 13.76 9.08 30.96
CA VAL A 459 13.22 9.64 29.70
C VAL A 459 14.15 10.72 29.16
N ASN A 460 14.61 11.65 30.01
CA ASN A 460 15.51 12.73 29.59
C ASN A 460 16.84 12.20 29.05
N ASP A 461 17.33 11.10 29.57
CA ASP A 461 18.57 10.47 29.12
C ASP A 461 18.38 9.73 27.79
N LEU A 462 17.21 9.10 27.57
CA LEU A 462 16.95 8.24 26.39
C LEU A 462 16.32 8.97 25.20
N LYS A 463 15.68 10.15 25.40
CA LYS A 463 14.96 10.89 24.35
C LYS A 463 15.85 11.37 23.19
N PHE A 464 17.16 11.43 23.37
CA PHE A 464 18.11 11.80 22.32
C PHE A 464 18.31 10.68 21.29
N ASP A 465 18.03 9.42 21.68
CA ASP A 465 18.21 8.24 20.83
C ASP A 465 16.88 7.66 20.35
N PHE A 466 15.82 7.81 21.17
CA PHE A 466 14.55 7.13 20.93
C PHE A 466 13.36 8.06 21.17
N ASN A 467 12.30 7.84 20.39
CA ASN A 467 10.99 8.41 20.74
C ASN A 467 10.45 7.67 21.97
N CYS A 468 10.47 8.37 23.11
CA CYS A 468 10.09 7.85 24.43
C CYS A 468 8.79 8.50 24.91
N GLN A 469 7.95 7.71 25.57
CA GLN A 469 6.79 8.24 26.30
C GLN A 469 6.94 8.10 27.81
N TYR A 470 6.35 9.04 28.53
CA TYR A 470 6.16 8.97 29.97
C TYR A 470 4.67 8.99 30.29
N ASP A 471 4.22 8.06 31.14
CA ASP A 471 2.83 8.06 31.61
C ASP A 471 2.76 7.61 33.07
N GLU A 472 2.02 8.38 33.88
CA GLU A 472 1.76 8.11 35.30
C GLU A 472 0.27 8.09 35.65
N LYS A 473 -0.62 8.23 34.63
CA LYS A 473 -2.06 8.27 34.83
C LYS A 473 -2.65 6.86 34.94
N ASP A 474 -3.51 6.62 35.89
CA ASP A 474 -4.18 5.34 36.17
C ASP A 474 -3.24 4.23 36.72
N SER A 475 -3.74 2.99 36.82
CA SER A 475 -2.95 1.84 37.24
C SER A 475 -1.94 1.42 36.18
N ILE A 476 -0.86 0.76 36.60
CA ILE A 476 0.19 0.27 35.69
C ILE A 476 -0.37 -0.63 34.59
N GLY A 477 -1.34 -1.50 34.90
CA GLY A 477 -1.98 -2.37 33.92
C GLY A 477 -2.73 -1.59 32.83
N LYS A 478 -3.44 -0.50 33.17
CA LYS A 478 -4.11 0.36 32.18
C LYS A 478 -3.09 1.07 31.28
N ARG A 479 -1.95 1.49 31.86
CA ARG A 479 -0.87 2.12 31.09
C ARG A 479 -0.23 1.14 30.10
N TYR A 480 0.00 -0.11 30.51
CA TYR A 480 0.47 -1.14 29.60
C TYR A 480 -0.51 -1.35 28.42
N ARG A 481 -1.84 -1.41 28.71
CA ARG A 481 -2.86 -1.55 27.66
C ARG A 481 -2.83 -0.41 26.64
N ARG A 482 -2.64 0.85 27.10
CA ARG A 482 -2.49 1.99 26.19
C ARG A 482 -1.25 1.85 25.30
N GLN A 483 -0.14 1.41 25.87
CA GLN A 483 1.09 1.21 25.10
C GLN A 483 1.00 0.02 24.14
N ASP A 484 0.35 -1.08 24.53
CA ASP A 484 0.06 -2.21 23.65
C ASP A 484 -0.80 -1.77 22.45
N ALA A 485 -1.83 -0.95 22.68
CA ALA A 485 -2.74 -0.47 21.64
C ALA A 485 -2.08 0.47 20.63
N ILE A 486 -1.09 1.28 21.05
CA ILE A 486 -0.31 2.14 20.14
C ILE A 486 0.98 1.45 19.62
N GLY A 487 1.18 0.17 19.93
CA GLY A 487 2.27 -0.61 19.36
C GLY A 487 3.65 -0.34 19.94
N THR A 488 3.76 0.26 21.14
CA THR A 488 5.05 0.44 21.84
C THR A 488 5.64 -0.91 22.23
N PRO A 489 6.82 -1.29 21.73
CA PRO A 489 7.35 -2.63 21.95
C PRO A 489 7.86 -2.89 23.38
N TYR A 490 8.29 -1.83 24.09
CA TYR A 490 8.92 -1.95 25.41
C TYR A 490 8.32 -0.96 26.40
N CYS A 491 7.91 -1.46 27.58
CA CYS A 491 7.52 -0.64 28.71
C CYS A 491 8.53 -0.81 29.84
N ILE A 492 9.11 0.30 30.30
CA ILE A 492 10.10 0.33 31.38
C ILE A 492 9.38 0.73 32.65
N THR A 493 9.31 -0.17 33.62
CA THR A 493 8.66 0.10 34.91
C THR A 493 9.69 0.44 35.95
N ILE A 494 9.44 1.58 36.62
CA ILE A 494 10.24 2.10 37.73
C ILE A 494 9.49 1.80 39.01
N ASP A 495 10.08 1.02 39.90
CA ASP A 495 9.46 0.55 41.13
C ASP A 495 10.36 0.80 42.36
N TYR A 496 9.95 0.29 43.53
CA TYR A 496 10.70 0.49 44.78
C TYR A 496 12.09 -0.19 44.78
N GLN A 497 12.24 -1.29 44.02
CA GLN A 497 13.54 -1.94 43.89
C GLN A 497 14.51 -1.09 43.07
N THR A 498 13.98 -0.31 42.09
CA THR A 498 14.80 0.63 41.31
C THR A 498 15.51 1.65 42.22
N VAL A 499 14.85 2.08 43.29
CA VAL A 499 15.46 3.01 44.26
C VAL A 499 16.61 2.38 45.05
N GLN A 500 16.55 1.06 45.25
CA GLN A 500 17.53 0.33 46.05
C GLN A 500 18.78 -0.08 45.27
N ASP A 501 18.61 -0.55 44.04
CA ASP A 501 19.64 -1.22 43.26
C ASP A 501 19.85 -0.67 41.82
N GLU A 502 19.21 0.44 41.50
CA GLU A 502 19.28 1.07 40.17
C GLU A 502 18.94 0.11 39.01
N THR A 503 18.03 -0.87 39.23
CA THR A 503 17.53 -1.76 38.19
C THR A 503 16.09 -1.38 37.81
N VAL A 504 15.66 -1.69 36.60
CA VAL A 504 14.31 -1.45 36.06
C VAL A 504 13.74 -2.70 35.42
N THR A 505 12.43 -2.78 35.32
CA THR A 505 11.76 -3.89 34.64
C THR A 505 11.40 -3.49 33.22
N ILE A 506 11.89 -4.25 32.21
CA ILE A 506 11.45 -4.15 30.81
C ILE A 506 10.30 -5.14 30.63
N ARG A 507 9.11 -4.66 30.21
CA ARG A 507 8.01 -5.50 29.77
C ARG A 507 7.94 -5.50 28.26
N TYR A 508 7.90 -6.70 27.70
CA TYR A 508 7.76 -6.95 26.26
C TYR A 508 6.29 -6.95 25.86
N ARG A 509 5.91 -6.15 24.86
CA ARG A 509 4.52 -6.03 24.36
C ARG A 509 3.94 -7.38 23.93
N ASP A 510 4.68 -8.14 23.11
CA ASP A 510 4.14 -9.30 22.40
C ASP A 510 3.99 -10.53 23.31
N SER A 511 4.96 -10.76 24.18
CA SER A 511 4.96 -11.90 25.11
C SER A 511 4.41 -11.58 26.50
N MET A 512 4.31 -10.30 26.86
CA MET A 512 4.04 -9.79 28.22
C MET A 512 5.09 -10.21 29.27
N LEU A 513 6.15 -10.88 28.85
CA LEU A 513 7.27 -11.24 29.74
C LEU A 513 7.94 -9.99 30.28
N GLN A 514 8.53 -10.12 31.44
CA GLN A 514 9.24 -9.06 32.13
C GLN A 514 10.67 -9.51 32.47
N GLU A 515 11.61 -8.60 32.26
CA GLU A 515 13.02 -8.81 32.51
C GLU A 515 13.57 -7.65 33.35
N ARG A 516 14.37 -7.95 34.36
CA ARG A 516 15.00 -6.94 35.19
C ARG A 516 16.42 -6.66 34.73
N VAL A 517 16.73 -5.37 34.51
CA VAL A 517 18.03 -4.95 33.96
C VAL A 517 18.54 -3.71 34.68
N PRO A 518 19.87 -3.49 34.76
CA PRO A 518 20.45 -2.25 35.26
C PRO A 518 20.08 -1.06 34.37
N VAL A 519 19.76 0.11 34.95
CA VAL A 519 19.48 1.35 34.21
C VAL A 519 20.62 1.68 33.23
N THR A 520 21.89 1.43 33.63
CA THR A 520 23.07 1.70 32.80
C THR A 520 23.13 0.90 31.50
N GLN A 521 22.47 -0.26 31.43
CA GLN A 521 22.42 -1.10 30.24
C GLN A 521 21.20 -0.82 29.34
N LEU A 522 20.22 -0.07 29.85
CA LEU A 522 18.92 0.12 29.18
C LEU A 522 19.08 0.68 27.77
N ARG A 523 19.92 1.69 27.57
CA ARG A 523 20.19 2.32 26.27
C ARG A 523 20.67 1.30 25.24
N THR A 524 21.66 0.51 25.58
CA THR A 524 22.25 -0.51 24.69
C THR A 524 21.22 -1.58 24.34
N ILE A 525 20.51 -2.10 25.36
CA ILE A 525 19.49 -3.13 25.16
C ILE A 525 18.37 -2.66 24.20
N ILE A 526 17.89 -1.43 24.39
CA ILE A 526 16.84 -0.89 23.51
C ILE A 526 17.40 -0.60 22.11
N ALA A 527 18.60 -0.01 22.00
CA ALA A 527 19.22 0.30 20.72
C ALA A 527 19.33 -0.95 19.82
N ASP A 528 19.83 -2.05 20.37
CA ASP A 528 19.97 -3.31 19.63
C ASP A 528 18.61 -3.84 19.12
N ARG A 529 17.56 -3.71 19.93
CA ARG A 529 16.22 -4.27 19.64
C ARG A 529 15.38 -3.44 18.68
N VAL A 530 15.66 -2.13 18.57
CA VAL A 530 14.94 -1.24 17.65
C VAL A 530 15.80 -0.79 16.47
N SER A 531 16.94 -1.45 16.27
CA SER A 531 17.97 -1.06 15.31
C SER A 531 17.50 -1.20 13.86
N MET A 532 17.56 -0.09 13.11
CA MET A 532 17.40 -0.12 11.66
C MET A 532 18.52 -0.91 11.00
N GLN A 533 19.75 -0.82 11.52
CA GLN A 533 20.90 -1.58 11.03
C GLN A 533 20.67 -3.09 11.11
N GLU A 534 20.17 -3.59 12.26
CA GLU A 534 19.87 -5.02 12.41
C GLU A 534 18.72 -5.47 11.51
N GLN A 535 17.76 -4.59 11.24
CA GLN A 535 16.70 -4.86 10.27
C GLN A 535 17.25 -4.95 8.84
N LEU A 536 18.14 -4.04 8.45
CA LEU A 536 18.74 -4.03 7.11
C LEU A 536 19.69 -5.22 6.87
N LYS A 537 20.36 -5.74 7.89
CA LYS A 537 21.19 -6.96 7.79
C LYS A 537 20.40 -8.23 7.42
N ARG A 538 19.06 -8.19 7.49
CA ARG A 538 18.19 -9.31 7.08
C ARG A 538 17.90 -9.32 5.56
N LEU A 539 18.25 -8.25 4.87
CA LEU A 539 18.10 -8.10 3.42
C LEU A 539 19.23 -8.74 2.66
#